data_9743aa3576cd63edd28d93d9ef5fa5f7
#
_entry.id   9743aa3576cd63edd28d93d9ef5fa5f7
#
_cell.length_a   1.000
_cell.length_b   1.000
_cell.length_c   1.000
_cell.angle_alpha   90.00
_cell.angle_beta   90.00
_cell.angle_gamma   90.00
#
_symmetry.space_group_name_H-M   'P 1'
#
loop_
_entity.id
_entity.type
_entity.pdbx_description
1 polymer ?
#
loop_
_entity_poly.entity_id
_entity_poly.type
_entity_poly.pdbx_seq_one_letter_code
_entity_poly.pdbx_strand_id
1 'polypeptide(L)'
;MPLVWAHAEFLKLVRARWEKRPIELLSSLEKHLNRKIAKLGTWPWRTDSPFDALPANRDLLVEMESPFVLHMGFDGWKAVEDRSSAALPFGRHGVRLGKDELAGKRVLDFTRYFSRDSKWEGNDYHMWIAPEQLRQDRCAGQAENSRGERREH
;
A
#
# COMPACT_ATOMS: atom_id res chain seq x y z
N MET A 1 -14.38 -35.70 21.29
CA MET A 1 -15.36 -34.59 21.14
C MET A 1 -14.83 -33.60 20.15
N PRO A 2 -15.57 -33.26 19.10
CA PRO A 2 -15.14 -32.18 18.21
C PRO A 2 -15.17 -30.87 19.00
N LEU A 3 -14.10 -30.10 18.88
CA LEU A 3 -13.96 -28.79 19.54
C LEU A 3 -14.93 -27.80 18.85
N VAL A 4 -16.07 -27.54 19.45
CA VAL A 4 -17.13 -26.66 18.92
C VAL A 4 -16.60 -25.26 18.60
N TRP A 5 -15.66 -24.75 19.40
CA TRP A 5 -15.04 -23.47 19.17
C TRP A 5 -14.17 -23.43 17.88
N ALA A 6 -13.50 -24.55 17.54
CA ALA A 6 -12.71 -24.63 16.30
C ALA A 6 -13.59 -24.49 15.05
N HIS A 7 -14.81 -25.07 15.09
CA HIS A 7 -15.78 -24.89 14.02
C HIS A 7 -16.31 -23.46 13.94
N ALA A 8 -16.53 -22.82 15.08
CA ALA A 8 -16.95 -21.42 15.13
C ALA A 8 -15.88 -20.48 14.53
N GLU A 9 -14.61 -20.70 14.89
CA GLU A 9 -13.51 -19.92 14.33
C GLU A 9 -13.33 -20.16 12.82
N PHE A 10 -13.49 -21.41 12.37
CA PHE A 10 -13.46 -21.72 10.95
C PHE A 10 -14.57 -20.99 10.17
N LEU A 11 -15.80 -20.99 10.69
CA LEU A 11 -16.92 -20.26 10.08
C LEU A 11 -16.66 -18.74 10.03
N LYS A 12 -16.07 -18.17 11.08
CA LYS A 12 -15.65 -16.76 11.11
C LYS A 12 -14.62 -16.47 10.02
N LEU A 13 -13.61 -17.33 9.85
CA LEU A 13 -12.60 -17.17 8.80
C LEU A 13 -13.21 -17.25 7.39
N VAL A 14 -14.10 -18.22 7.15
CA VAL A 14 -14.80 -18.38 5.87
C VAL A 14 -15.61 -17.12 5.57
N ARG A 15 -16.34 -16.63 6.55
CA ARG A 15 -17.15 -15.41 6.41
C ARG A 15 -16.29 -14.17 6.20
N ALA A 16 -15.19 -14.02 6.97
CA ALA A 16 -14.25 -12.92 6.78
C ALA A 16 -13.65 -12.88 5.37
N ARG A 17 -13.32 -14.06 4.83
CA ARG A 17 -12.84 -14.21 3.45
C ARG A 17 -13.90 -13.83 2.41
N TRP A 18 -15.15 -14.25 2.65
CA TRP A 18 -16.28 -13.93 1.77
C TRP A 18 -16.59 -12.42 1.77
N GLU A 19 -16.70 -11.83 2.96
CA GLU A 19 -16.99 -10.42 3.14
C GLU A 19 -15.78 -9.52 2.88
N LYS A 20 -14.58 -10.10 2.64
CA LYS A 20 -13.28 -9.41 2.47
C LYS A 20 -12.99 -8.42 3.60
N ARG A 21 -13.43 -8.72 4.80
CA ARG A 21 -13.18 -7.92 6.00
C ARG A 21 -13.09 -8.79 7.26
N PRO A 22 -12.32 -8.39 8.28
CA PRO A 22 -12.32 -9.07 9.58
C PRO A 22 -13.68 -8.95 10.27
N ILE A 23 -14.27 -10.06 10.70
CA ILE A 23 -15.61 -10.07 11.34
C ILE A 23 -15.59 -9.43 12.73
N GLU A 24 -14.47 -9.57 13.44
CA GLU A 24 -14.33 -9.09 14.81
C GLU A 24 -13.84 -7.64 14.90
N LEU A 25 -13.59 -7.00 13.75
CA LEU A 25 -13.18 -5.60 13.74
C LEU A 25 -14.39 -4.71 14.04
N LEU A 26 -14.38 -4.10 15.22
CA LEU A 26 -15.40 -3.12 15.60
C LEU A 26 -15.39 -1.96 14.61
N SER A 27 -16.55 -1.54 14.14
CA SER A 27 -16.68 -0.44 13.16
C SER A 27 -16.04 0.87 13.65
N SER A 28 -16.01 1.10 14.96
CA SER A 28 -15.31 2.23 15.58
C SER A 28 -13.79 2.11 15.42
N LEU A 29 -13.24 0.90 15.60
CA LEU A 29 -11.82 0.63 15.45
C LEU A 29 -11.41 0.71 13.97
N GLU A 30 -12.23 0.18 13.07
CA GLU A 30 -12.02 0.29 11.62
C GLU A 30 -11.95 1.75 11.17
N LYS A 31 -12.90 2.59 11.60
CA LYS A 31 -12.88 4.03 11.33
C LYS A 31 -11.64 4.72 11.90
N HIS A 32 -11.22 4.32 13.11
CA HIS A 32 -10.03 4.87 13.74
C HIS A 32 -8.74 4.46 13.00
N LEU A 33 -8.62 3.19 12.63
CA LEU A 33 -7.48 2.68 11.87
C LEU A 33 -7.42 3.33 10.48
N ASN A 34 -8.53 3.39 9.76
CA ASN A 34 -8.58 4.03 8.45
C ASN A 34 -8.22 5.51 8.51
N ARG A 35 -8.61 6.22 9.59
CA ARG A 35 -8.21 7.62 9.81
C ARG A 35 -6.72 7.74 10.11
N LYS A 36 -6.12 6.80 10.87
CA LYS A 36 -4.67 6.76 11.11
C LYS A 36 -3.90 6.41 9.85
N ILE A 37 -4.32 5.38 9.11
CA ILE A 37 -3.72 4.99 7.84
C ILE A 37 -3.79 6.13 6.83
N ALA A 38 -4.90 6.85 6.76
CA ALA A 38 -5.04 8.02 5.90
C ALA A 38 -4.07 9.17 6.26
N LYS A 39 -3.61 9.23 7.51
CA LYS A 39 -2.60 10.19 7.98
C LYS A 39 -1.16 9.72 7.80
N LEU A 40 -0.94 8.43 7.56
CA LEU A 40 0.40 7.92 7.26
C LEU A 40 0.83 8.46 5.90
N GLY A 41 1.86 9.32 5.90
CA GLY A 41 2.44 9.88 4.67
C GLY A 41 3.15 8.82 3.84
N THR A 42 3.60 7.74 4.46
CA THR A 42 4.42 6.69 3.85
C THR A 42 3.60 5.41 3.68
N TRP A 43 3.71 4.78 2.52
CA TRP A 43 3.04 3.54 2.15
C TRP A 43 4.07 2.41 2.05
N PRO A 44 4.08 1.43 2.96
CA PRO A 44 5.06 0.35 2.94
C PRO A 44 4.69 -0.71 1.91
N TRP A 45 5.62 -1.04 1.03
CA TRP A 45 5.54 -2.14 0.09
C TRP A 45 6.44 -3.29 0.54
N ARG A 46 5.91 -4.50 0.56
CA ARG A 46 6.61 -5.72 0.95
C ARG A 46 6.24 -6.89 0.05
N THR A 47 7.12 -7.87 -0.08
CA THR A 47 6.86 -9.07 -0.88
C THR A 47 5.73 -9.93 -0.33
N ASP A 48 5.55 -9.96 0.99
CA ASP A 48 4.47 -10.68 1.68
C ASP A 48 3.12 -9.94 1.66
N SER A 49 3.14 -8.66 1.29
CA SER A 49 1.96 -7.81 1.17
C SER A 49 2.11 -6.84 -0.01
N PRO A 50 2.22 -7.36 -1.24
CA PRO A 50 2.43 -6.55 -2.42
C PRO A 50 1.15 -5.80 -2.79
N PHE A 51 1.34 -4.64 -3.40
CA PHE A 51 0.28 -3.89 -4.08
C PHE A 51 0.85 -3.32 -5.39
N ASP A 52 -0.01 -3.09 -6.34
CA ASP A 52 0.31 -2.66 -7.70
C ASP A 52 -0.07 -1.19 -7.99
N ALA A 53 -0.67 -0.50 -7.02
CA ALA A 53 -1.07 0.89 -7.14
C ALA A 53 -0.78 1.68 -5.87
N LEU A 54 0.02 2.75 -6.01
CA LEU A 54 0.32 3.70 -4.94
C LEU A 54 -0.68 4.86 -5.00
N PRO A 55 -1.37 5.17 -3.89
CA PRO A 55 -2.25 6.33 -3.84
C PRO A 55 -1.48 7.64 -4.07
N ALA A 56 -2.12 8.60 -4.70
CA ALA A 56 -1.54 9.93 -4.95
C ALA A 56 -1.02 10.59 -3.68
N ASN A 57 0.06 11.35 -3.81
CA ASN A 57 0.65 12.16 -2.76
C ASN A 57 1.06 11.35 -1.51
N ARG A 58 1.67 10.19 -1.75
CA ARG A 58 2.24 9.30 -0.73
C ARG A 58 3.70 9.02 -1.01
N ASP A 59 4.47 8.88 0.07
CA ASP A 59 5.80 8.31 -0.03
C ASP A 59 5.66 6.78 -0.12
N LEU A 60 6.51 6.17 -0.91
CA LEU A 60 6.66 4.71 -0.98
C LEU A 60 7.86 4.30 -0.13
N LEU A 61 7.70 3.24 0.66
CA LEU A 61 8.79 2.58 1.36
C LEU A 61 8.84 1.12 0.92
N VAL A 62 9.83 0.77 0.10
CA VAL A 62 10.11 -0.64 -0.23
C VAL A 62 10.96 -1.22 0.88
N GLU A 63 10.46 -2.26 1.56
CA GLU A 63 11.15 -2.82 2.73
C GLU A 63 11.31 -4.34 2.67
N MET A 64 12.40 -4.82 3.30
CA MET A 64 12.78 -6.23 3.42
C MET A 64 13.43 -6.53 4.78
N GLU A 65 13.64 -7.83 5.04
CA GLU A 65 14.36 -8.32 6.21
C GLU A 65 15.89 -8.24 6.07
N SER A 66 16.40 -8.18 4.83
CA SER A 66 17.84 -8.12 4.55
C SER A 66 18.22 -6.91 3.71
N PRO A 67 19.49 -6.45 3.77
CA PRO A 67 19.98 -5.37 2.91
C PRO A 67 19.83 -5.71 1.43
N PHE A 68 19.45 -4.72 0.65
CA PHE A 68 19.29 -4.82 -0.81
C PHE A 68 19.62 -3.51 -1.50
N VAL A 69 19.81 -3.57 -2.81
CA VAL A 69 19.84 -2.42 -3.70
C VAL A 69 18.55 -2.45 -4.51
N LEU A 70 17.80 -1.36 -4.47
CA LEU A 70 16.63 -1.15 -5.31
C LEU A 70 17.10 -0.62 -6.66
N HIS A 71 16.94 -1.43 -7.68
CA HIS A 71 17.11 -1.03 -9.08
C HIS A 71 15.75 -0.59 -9.60
N MET A 72 15.61 0.66 -10.00
CA MET A 72 14.32 1.22 -10.34
C MET A 72 14.39 2.16 -11.53
N GLY A 73 13.28 2.30 -12.23
CA GLY A 73 13.07 3.24 -13.31
C GLY A 73 11.61 3.69 -13.35
N PHE A 74 11.31 4.64 -14.21
CA PHE A 74 9.95 5.13 -14.37
C PHE A 74 9.47 4.93 -15.82
N ASP A 75 8.17 4.74 -15.99
CA ASP A 75 7.49 4.74 -17.30
C ASP A 75 8.18 3.83 -18.33
N GLY A 76 8.43 2.58 -17.97
CA GLY A 76 9.07 1.57 -18.81
C GLY A 76 10.60 1.63 -18.73
N TRP A 77 11.16 1.60 -17.51
CA TRP A 77 12.61 1.55 -17.24
C TRP A 77 13.39 2.76 -17.80
N LYS A 78 12.74 3.91 -17.88
CA LYS A 78 13.43 5.16 -18.24
C LYS A 78 14.10 5.75 -17.01
N ALA A 79 15.28 6.37 -17.22
CA ALA A 79 16.06 6.97 -16.15
C ALA A 79 16.30 6.02 -14.97
N VAL A 80 16.94 4.90 -15.25
CA VAL A 80 17.23 3.84 -14.25
C VAL A 80 18.18 4.36 -13.19
N GLU A 81 17.90 4.05 -11.93
CA GLU A 81 18.69 4.42 -10.76
C GLU A 81 18.81 3.24 -9.81
N ASP A 82 19.98 3.11 -9.17
CA ASP A 82 20.26 2.16 -8.11
C ASP A 82 20.32 2.86 -6.77
N ARG A 83 19.55 2.36 -5.80
CA ARG A 83 19.48 2.95 -4.47
C ARG A 83 19.65 1.90 -3.38
N SER A 84 20.71 2.02 -2.58
CA SER A 84 20.96 1.12 -1.46
C SER A 84 19.96 1.31 -0.34
N SER A 85 19.49 0.21 0.24
CA SER A 85 18.60 0.22 1.39
C SER A 85 19.30 0.70 2.65
N ALA A 86 18.60 1.45 3.50
CA ALA A 86 19.02 1.84 4.83
C ALA A 86 18.41 0.90 5.88
N ALA A 87 19.10 0.76 7.02
CA ALA A 87 18.57 0.04 8.17
C ALA A 87 17.35 0.76 8.75
N LEU A 88 16.30 0.00 9.02
CA LEU A 88 15.06 0.43 9.66
C LEU A 88 14.94 -0.23 11.05
N PRO A 89 14.02 0.25 11.91
CA PRO A 89 13.69 -0.43 13.15
C PRO A 89 13.29 -1.90 12.93
N PHE A 90 13.43 -2.69 13.99
CA PHE A 90 13.08 -4.13 14.02
C PHE A 90 13.86 -5.00 13.04
N GLY A 91 15.11 -4.64 12.72
CA GLY A 91 16.00 -5.44 11.87
C GLY A 91 15.60 -5.46 10.39
N ARG A 92 14.78 -4.51 9.95
CA ARG A 92 14.38 -4.38 8.55
C ARG A 92 15.31 -3.41 7.80
N HIS A 93 15.24 -3.47 6.50
CA HIS A 93 15.96 -2.57 5.58
C HIS A 93 14.96 -1.98 4.60
N GLY A 94 15.17 -0.73 4.15
CA GLY A 94 14.24 -0.10 3.23
C GLY A 94 14.82 1.02 2.39
N VAL A 95 14.17 1.25 1.26
CA VAL A 95 14.38 2.40 0.38
C VAL A 95 13.11 3.23 0.36
N ARG A 96 13.23 4.51 0.70
CA ARG A 96 12.10 5.45 0.66
C ARG A 96 12.18 6.29 -0.60
N LEU A 97 11.06 6.36 -1.31
CA LEU A 97 10.82 7.25 -2.43
C LEU A 97 9.82 8.32 -1.99
N GLY A 98 10.23 9.58 -2.05
CA GLY A 98 9.39 10.69 -1.64
C GLY A 98 8.26 10.95 -2.62
N LYS A 99 7.12 11.43 -2.12
CA LYS A 99 5.98 11.82 -2.96
C LYS A 99 6.35 12.83 -4.04
N ASP A 100 7.29 13.75 -3.75
CA ASP A 100 7.72 14.79 -4.69
C ASP A 100 8.53 14.18 -5.84
N GLU A 101 9.30 13.13 -5.57
CA GLU A 101 10.04 12.36 -6.57
C GLU A 101 9.10 11.54 -7.47
N LEU A 102 8.00 11.06 -6.91
CA LEU A 102 6.97 10.29 -7.60
C LEU A 102 5.97 11.17 -8.36
N ALA A 103 5.97 12.47 -8.10
CA ALA A 103 5.05 13.41 -8.72
C ALA A 103 5.23 13.46 -10.24
N GLY A 104 4.11 13.39 -10.97
CA GLY A 104 4.10 13.41 -12.45
C GLY A 104 4.55 12.12 -13.13
N LYS A 105 4.96 11.10 -12.38
CA LYS A 105 5.24 9.75 -12.91
C LYS A 105 3.97 8.92 -12.93
N ARG A 106 3.89 7.97 -13.86
CA ARG A 106 2.73 7.08 -14.01
C ARG A 106 2.97 5.69 -13.48
N VAL A 107 4.15 5.16 -13.73
CA VAL A 107 4.55 3.80 -13.34
C VAL A 107 5.94 3.86 -12.76
N LEU A 108 6.13 3.17 -11.63
CA LEU A 108 7.42 2.83 -11.08
C LEU A 108 7.70 1.37 -11.42
N ASP A 109 8.79 1.14 -12.15
CA ASP A 109 9.32 -0.18 -12.44
C ASP A 109 10.49 -0.44 -11.50
N PHE A 110 10.53 -1.57 -10.82
CA PHE A 110 11.63 -1.87 -9.92
C PHE A 110 11.88 -3.36 -9.74
N THR A 111 13.12 -3.69 -9.43
CA THR A 111 13.59 -5.01 -9.01
C THR A 111 14.62 -4.84 -7.90
N ARG A 112 15.04 -5.93 -7.27
CA ARG A 112 15.99 -5.90 -6.15
C ARG A 112 17.22 -6.75 -6.42
N TYR A 113 18.35 -6.22 -6.01
CA TYR A 113 19.64 -6.91 -6.04
C TYR A 113 20.12 -7.16 -4.61
N PHE A 114 20.45 -8.39 -4.30
CA PHE A 114 20.98 -8.81 -3.00
C PHE A 114 22.50 -8.81 -3.04
N SER A 115 23.10 -7.76 -2.49
CA SER A 115 24.57 -7.59 -2.51
C SER A 115 25.30 -8.70 -1.78
N ARG A 116 24.69 -9.25 -0.72
CA ARG A 116 25.28 -10.36 0.06
C ARG A 116 25.43 -11.62 -0.76
N ASP A 117 24.46 -11.93 -1.59
CA ASP A 117 24.39 -13.15 -2.37
C ASP A 117 24.80 -12.92 -3.84
N SER A 118 25.16 -11.67 -4.17
CA SER A 118 25.47 -11.23 -5.55
C SER A 118 24.43 -11.70 -6.57
N LYS A 119 23.15 -11.59 -6.20
CA LYS A 119 22.04 -12.16 -6.97
C LYS A 119 20.90 -11.17 -7.15
N TRP A 120 20.34 -11.13 -8.35
CA TRP A 120 19.06 -10.49 -8.61
C TRP A 120 17.91 -11.32 -8.06
N GLU A 121 16.84 -10.66 -7.61
CA GLU A 121 15.62 -11.32 -7.15
C GLU A 121 14.96 -12.16 -8.24
N GLY A 122 15.05 -11.71 -9.50
CA GLY A 122 14.47 -12.38 -10.65
C GLY A 122 13.00 -12.07 -10.90
N ASN A 123 12.44 -11.08 -10.20
CA ASN A 123 11.10 -10.56 -10.42
C ASN A 123 11.17 -9.06 -10.67
N ASP A 124 10.45 -8.59 -11.68
CA ASP A 124 10.23 -7.19 -11.96
C ASP A 124 8.83 -6.80 -11.46
N TYR A 125 8.75 -5.67 -10.77
CA TYR A 125 7.53 -5.13 -10.22
C TYR A 125 7.15 -3.86 -10.95
N HIS A 126 5.86 -3.72 -11.23
CA HIS A 126 5.26 -2.56 -11.89
C HIS A 126 4.22 -1.96 -10.96
N MET A 127 4.44 -0.74 -10.52
CA MET A 127 3.54 -0.05 -9.60
C MET A 127 2.96 1.19 -10.26
N TRP A 128 1.65 1.25 -10.38
CA TRP A 128 0.94 2.44 -10.83
C TRP A 128 0.97 3.53 -9.77
N ILE A 129 1.23 4.76 -10.19
CA ILE A 129 1.19 5.94 -9.34
C ILE A 129 -0.09 6.70 -9.68
N ALA A 130 -1.02 6.77 -8.73
CA ALA A 130 -2.29 7.43 -8.95
C ALA A 130 -2.09 8.95 -9.16
N PRO A 131 -2.70 9.55 -10.19
CA PRO A 131 -2.64 10.99 -10.38
C PRO A 131 -3.38 11.74 -9.27
N GLU A 132 -2.92 12.93 -8.93
CA GLU A 132 -3.47 13.73 -7.82
C GLU A 132 -4.94 14.14 -8.05
N GLN A 133 -5.38 14.24 -9.28
CA GLN A 133 -6.72 14.69 -9.70
C GLN A 133 -7.87 13.76 -9.26
N LEU A 134 -7.62 12.48 -9.01
CA LEU A 134 -8.67 11.53 -8.57
C LEU A 134 -9.25 11.82 -7.18
N ARG A 135 -8.69 12.78 -6.44
CA ARG A 135 -9.19 13.17 -5.11
C ARG A 135 -10.24 14.28 -5.15
N GLN A 136 -10.21 15.13 -6.16
CA GLN A 136 -11.15 16.26 -6.26
C GLN A 136 -12.56 15.78 -6.61
N ASP A 137 -12.69 14.77 -7.46
CA ASP A 137 -13.98 14.24 -7.89
C ASP A 137 -14.74 13.49 -6.77
N ARG A 138 -14.03 12.84 -5.83
CA ARG A 138 -14.67 12.18 -4.68
C ARG A 138 -15.16 13.16 -3.61
N CYS A 139 -14.53 14.31 -3.46
CA CYS A 139 -14.96 15.33 -2.52
C CYS A 139 -16.11 16.20 -3.08
N ALA A 140 -16.13 16.44 -4.39
CA ALA A 140 -17.18 17.19 -5.07
C ALA A 140 -18.52 16.43 -5.08
N GLY A 141 -18.51 15.12 -5.35
CA GLY A 141 -19.71 14.30 -5.36
C GLY A 141 -20.39 14.10 -4.00
N GLN A 142 -19.67 14.27 -2.88
CA GLN A 142 -20.25 14.20 -1.54
C GLN A 142 -20.85 15.53 -1.08
N ALA A 143 -20.41 16.65 -1.64
CA ALA A 143 -20.95 17.98 -1.31
C ALA A 143 -22.30 18.25 -2.00
N GLU A 144 -22.55 17.67 -3.17
CA GLU A 144 -23.82 17.81 -3.87
C GLU A 144 -24.93 16.98 -3.26
N ASN A 145 -24.63 15.78 -2.76
CA ASN A 145 -25.65 14.90 -2.16
C ASN A 145 -26.16 15.41 -0.80
N SER A 146 -25.41 16.26 -0.10
CA SER A 146 -25.84 16.86 1.18
C SER A 146 -26.65 18.15 1.01
N ARG A 147 -26.76 18.70 -0.21
CA ARG A 147 -27.62 19.87 -0.52
C ARG A 147 -28.99 19.52 -1.02
N GLY A 148 -29.21 18.28 -1.51
CA GLY A 148 -30.48 17.80 -2.02
C GLY A 148 -31.56 17.53 -0.96
N GLU A 149 -31.14 17.17 0.28
CA GLU A 149 -32.08 16.75 1.33
C GLU A 149 -32.69 17.87 2.20
N ARG A 150 -32.38 19.14 1.92
CA ARG A 150 -32.91 20.27 2.71
C ARG A 150 -33.96 21.11 2.01
N ARG A 151 -34.65 20.61 1.00
CA ARG A 151 -35.69 21.38 0.28
C ARG A 151 -37.06 20.71 0.22
N GLU A 152 -37.38 19.80 1.14
CA GLU A 152 -38.75 19.32 1.29
C GLU A 152 -39.13 19.30 2.78
N HIS A 153 -39.50 20.45 3.33
CA HIS A 153 -40.51 20.62 4.40
C HIS A 153 -41.04 22.04 4.37
#